data_7d029e2cbcbd9056484609c1c9a566ac
#
_entry.id   7d029e2cbcbd9056484609c1c9a566ac
#
_cell.length_a   1.000
_cell.length_b   1.000
_cell.length_c   1.000
_cell.angle_alpha   90.00
_cell.angle_beta   90.00
_cell.angle_gamma   90.00
#
_symmetry.space_group_name_H-M   'P 1'
#
loop_
_entity.id
_entity.type
_entity.pdbx_description
1 polymer ?
#
loop_
_entity_poly.entity_id
_entity_poly.type
_entity_poly.pdbx_seq_one_letter_code
_entity_poly.pdbx_strand_id
1 'polypeptide(L)'
;MLEAEYDRHGEFDRAGVSDSIQENLVAPALDGLKDSLRRWTLVLGVLQITVGCIVGFIPPSAVSWFRGIVMAHIEFTANGVLMVVFGLLVREMRLPKLGWMAWFATLQLGTWTNGGAGVAAAFLGASSPLMPTLNEKFPPPLGTNHPLVSGLLMFCGVTIMAALFLTLAGLLCSKRSGPEEI
;
A
#
# COMPACT_ATOMS: atom_id res chain seq x y z
N MET A 1 13.14 58.38 -17.52
CA MET A 1 12.37 57.95 -16.36
C MET A 1 11.16 57.04 -16.75
N LEU A 2 10.77 57.01 -18.01
CA LEU A 2 9.66 56.15 -18.53
C LEU A 2 10.08 54.75 -18.97
N GLU A 3 11.35 54.50 -19.30
CA GLU A 3 11.84 53.16 -19.70
C GLU A 3 12.00 52.18 -18.57
N ALA A 4 12.20 52.63 -17.32
CA ALA A 4 12.35 51.74 -16.14
C ALA A 4 11.01 51.17 -15.58
N GLU A 5 9.88 51.74 -16.01
CA GLU A 5 8.56 51.32 -15.56
C GLU A 5 7.98 50.22 -16.48
N TYR A 6 8.36 50.19 -17.75
CA TYR A 6 7.95 49.18 -18.70
C TYR A 6 8.55 47.81 -18.38
N ASP A 7 9.77 47.73 -17.89
CA ASP A 7 10.46 46.47 -17.61
C ASP A 7 9.91 45.73 -16.39
N ARG A 8 9.37 46.46 -15.39
CA ARG A 8 8.79 45.84 -14.17
C ARG A 8 7.44 45.18 -14.39
N HIS A 9 6.61 45.68 -15.32
CA HIS A 9 5.31 45.09 -15.65
C HIS A 9 5.45 43.86 -16.54
N GLY A 10 6.47 43.79 -17.42
CA GLY A 10 6.71 42.64 -18.29
C GLY A 10 7.26 41.42 -17.55
N GLU A 11 7.99 41.60 -16.47
CA GLU A 11 8.56 40.52 -15.66
C GLU A 11 7.52 39.90 -14.72
N PHE A 12 6.61 40.72 -14.19
CA PHE A 12 5.53 40.28 -13.29
C PHE A 12 4.48 39.41 -14.01
N ASP A 13 4.19 39.71 -15.30
CA ASP A 13 3.21 38.96 -16.10
C ASP A 13 3.77 37.61 -16.58
N ARG A 14 5.08 37.48 -16.81
CA ARG A 14 5.71 36.21 -17.19
C ARG A 14 5.74 35.17 -16.08
N ALA A 15 5.90 35.59 -14.84
CA ALA A 15 5.87 34.67 -13.69
C ALA A 15 4.48 34.09 -13.48
N GLY A 16 3.43 34.89 -13.55
CA GLY A 16 2.04 34.45 -13.43
C GLY A 16 1.58 33.50 -14.55
N VAL A 17 2.04 33.76 -15.78
CA VAL A 17 1.73 32.89 -16.95
C VAL A 17 2.48 31.55 -16.83
N SER A 18 3.74 31.55 -16.36
CA SER A 18 4.50 30.31 -16.17
C SER A 18 3.86 29.41 -15.11
N ASP A 19 3.41 29.97 -14.01
CA ASP A 19 2.79 29.22 -12.90
C ASP A 19 1.44 28.63 -13.31
N SER A 20 0.62 29.39 -14.04
CA SER A 20 -0.67 28.90 -14.54
C SER A 20 -0.53 27.80 -15.62
N ILE A 21 0.49 27.87 -16.46
CA ILE A 21 0.79 26.80 -17.44
C ILE A 21 1.28 25.55 -16.73
N GLN A 22 2.12 25.67 -15.71
CA GLN A 22 2.59 24.53 -14.94
C GLN A 22 1.45 23.86 -14.16
N GLU A 23 0.57 24.62 -13.53
CA GLU A 23 -0.60 24.10 -12.80
C GLU A 23 -1.55 23.35 -13.74
N ASN A 24 -1.82 23.88 -14.93
CA ASN A 24 -2.68 23.25 -15.94
C ASN A 24 -2.09 21.96 -16.56
N LEU A 25 -0.77 21.76 -16.52
CA LEU A 25 -0.12 20.53 -16.98
C LEU A 25 0.05 19.47 -15.89
N VAL A 26 0.24 19.89 -14.64
CA VAL A 26 0.49 18.99 -13.51
C VAL A 26 -0.80 18.33 -13.00
N ALA A 27 -1.91 19.05 -12.96
CA ALA A 27 -3.18 18.54 -12.47
C ALA A 27 -3.70 17.31 -13.25
N PRO A 28 -3.78 17.33 -14.61
CA PRO A 28 -4.21 16.16 -15.39
C PRO A 28 -3.29 14.95 -15.24
N ALA A 29 -1.98 15.19 -15.12
CA ALA A 29 -1.00 14.13 -14.95
C ALA A 29 -1.14 13.42 -13.56
N LEU A 30 -1.50 14.17 -12.53
CA LEU A 30 -1.73 13.62 -11.20
C LEU A 30 -3.04 12.80 -11.15
N ASP A 31 -4.10 13.26 -11.82
CA ASP A 31 -5.37 12.56 -11.88
C ASP A 31 -5.23 11.24 -12.65
N GLY A 32 -4.52 11.23 -13.78
CA GLY A 32 -4.18 10.01 -14.50
C GLY A 32 -3.36 9.01 -13.67
N LEU A 33 -2.43 9.50 -12.85
CA LEU A 33 -1.68 8.66 -11.91
C LEU A 33 -2.62 8.04 -10.86
N LYS A 34 -3.51 8.83 -10.23
CA LYS A 34 -4.49 8.35 -9.23
C LYS A 34 -5.38 7.25 -9.79
N ASP A 35 -5.93 7.46 -10.98
CA ASP A 35 -6.81 6.47 -11.63
C ASP A 35 -6.05 5.18 -11.95
N SER A 36 -4.80 5.28 -12.41
CA SER A 36 -3.94 4.13 -12.63
C SER A 36 -3.66 3.36 -11.33
N LEU A 37 -3.23 4.05 -10.27
CA LEU A 37 -2.95 3.44 -8.97
C LEU A 37 -4.20 2.80 -8.37
N ARG A 38 -5.36 3.48 -8.46
CA ARG A 38 -6.64 2.92 -8.05
C ARG A 38 -6.94 1.60 -8.76
N ARG A 39 -6.86 1.61 -10.10
CA ARG A 39 -7.12 0.42 -10.91
C ARG A 39 -6.19 -0.73 -10.52
N TRP A 40 -4.89 -0.47 -10.43
CA TRP A 40 -3.93 -1.50 -10.07
C TRP A 40 -4.12 -2.02 -8.64
N THR A 41 -4.46 -1.17 -7.68
CA THR A 41 -4.76 -1.59 -6.31
C THR A 41 -5.96 -2.53 -6.28
N LEU A 42 -7.03 -2.23 -7.02
CA LEU A 42 -8.21 -3.11 -7.13
C LEU A 42 -7.88 -4.45 -7.79
N VAL A 43 -7.16 -4.42 -8.92
CA VAL A 43 -6.78 -5.64 -9.65
C VAL A 43 -5.88 -6.53 -8.79
N LEU A 44 -4.84 -5.95 -8.18
CA LEU A 44 -3.91 -6.70 -7.33
C LEU A 44 -4.58 -7.19 -6.03
N GLY A 45 -5.56 -6.46 -5.51
CA GLY A 45 -6.37 -6.90 -4.37
C GLY A 45 -7.17 -8.16 -4.70
N VAL A 46 -7.89 -8.16 -5.83
CA VAL A 46 -8.64 -9.35 -6.28
C VAL A 46 -7.69 -10.51 -6.61
N LEU A 47 -6.55 -10.22 -7.25
CA LEU A 47 -5.51 -11.23 -7.51
C LEU A 47 -5.02 -11.85 -6.20
N GLN A 48 -4.78 -11.05 -5.18
CA GLN A 48 -4.31 -11.53 -3.89
C GLN A 48 -5.34 -12.41 -3.18
N ILE A 49 -6.64 -12.07 -3.23
CA ILE A 49 -7.73 -12.95 -2.75
C ILE A 49 -7.69 -14.28 -3.50
N THR A 50 -7.55 -14.24 -4.82
CA THR A 50 -7.48 -15.44 -5.65
C THR A 50 -6.29 -16.33 -5.26
N VAL A 51 -5.10 -15.72 -5.09
CA VAL A 51 -3.90 -16.43 -4.60
C VAL A 51 -4.16 -17.03 -3.21
N GLY A 52 -4.80 -16.29 -2.31
CA GLY A 52 -5.19 -16.79 -1.00
C GLY A 52 -6.07 -18.05 -1.09
N CYS A 53 -7.08 -18.02 -1.96
CA CYS A 53 -7.93 -19.20 -2.19
C CYS A 53 -7.14 -20.38 -2.74
N ILE A 54 -6.26 -20.17 -3.71
CA ILE A 54 -5.40 -21.22 -4.30
C ILE A 54 -4.48 -21.82 -3.24
N VAL A 55 -3.83 -21.00 -2.42
CA VAL A 55 -2.99 -21.45 -1.31
C VAL A 55 -3.75 -22.33 -0.33
N GLY A 56 -5.03 -22.02 -0.08
CA GLY A 56 -5.90 -22.83 0.78
C GLY A 56 -6.14 -24.27 0.31
N PHE A 57 -5.90 -24.56 -0.98
CA PHE A 57 -6.02 -25.93 -1.53
C PHE A 57 -4.74 -26.77 -1.37
N ILE A 58 -3.64 -26.20 -0.86
CA ILE A 58 -2.42 -26.96 -0.63
C ILE A 58 -2.67 -28.00 0.46
N PRO A 59 -2.49 -29.33 0.17
CA PRO A 59 -2.76 -30.37 1.15
C PRO A 59 -1.73 -30.39 2.27
N PRO A 60 -2.10 -30.84 3.49
CA PRO A 60 -1.19 -30.94 4.62
C PRO A 60 0.08 -31.74 4.35
N SER A 61 0.00 -32.75 3.48
CA SER A 61 1.11 -33.62 3.11
C SER A 61 2.17 -32.94 2.24
N ALA A 62 1.86 -31.77 1.66
CA ALA A 62 2.78 -31.05 0.77
C ALA A 62 3.71 -30.09 1.50
N VAL A 63 3.52 -29.86 2.80
CA VAL A 63 4.27 -28.84 3.58
C VAL A 63 4.69 -29.38 4.94
N SER A 64 5.78 -28.82 5.47
CA SER A 64 6.31 -29.21 6.76
C SER A 64 5.46 -28.71 7.95
N TRP A 65 4.80 -27.55 7.79
CA TRP A 65 3.94 -26.95 8.82
C TRP A 65 2.64 -26.41 8.22
N PHE A 66 1.60 -27.21 8.25
CA PHE A 66 0.32 -26.86 7.61
C PHE A 66 -0.33 -25.56 8.16
N ARG A 67 -0.07 -25.23 9.43
CA ARG A 67 -0.59 -23.97 10.01
C ARG A 67 -0.05 -22.72 9.30
N GLY A 68 1.14 -22.79 8.70
CA GLY A 68 1.65 -21.74 7.82
C GLY A 68 0.79 -21.53 6.57
N ILE A 69 0.25 -22.60 5.98
CA ILE A 69 -0.70 -22.52 4.84
C ILE A 69 -2.02 -21.88 5.26
N VAL A 70 -2.57 -22.29 6.41
CA VAL A 70 -3.80 -21.68 6.96
C VAL A 70 -3.59 -20.18 7.19
N MET A 71 -2.46 -19.80 7.78
CA MET A 71 -2.09 -18.41 7.97
C MET A 71 -1.97 -17.68 6.63
N ALA A 72 -1.23 -18.22 5.67
CA ALA A 72 -1.06 -17.61 4.35
C ALA A 72 -2.40 -17.42 3.61
N HIS A 73 -3.29 -18.40 3.65
CA HIS A 73 -4.64 -18.30 3.08
C HIS A 73 -5.43 -17.13 3.69
N ILE A 74 -5.45 -17.03 5.01
CA ILE A 74 -6.15 -15.96 5.72
C ILE A 74 -5.52 -14.60 5.39
N GLU A 75 -4.19 -14.49 5.46
CA GLU A 75 -3.48 -13.24 5.24
C GLU A 75 -3.60 -12.73 3.79
N PHE A 76 -3.44 -13.59 2.79
CA PHE A 76 -3.65 -13.18 1.40
C PHE A 76 -5.09 -12.73 1.16
N THR A 77 -6.08 -13.45 1.70
CA THR A 77 -7.49 -13.10 1.51
C THR A 77 -7.83 -11.79 2.23
N ALA A 78 -7.45 -11.63 3.49
CA ALA A 78 -7.72 -10.42 4.28
C ALA A 78 -7.00 -9.19 3.70
N ASN A 79 -5.72 -9.33 3.33
CA ASN A 79 -4.95 -8.25 2.72
C ASN A 79 -5.47 -7.88 1.34
N GLY A 80 -5.94 -8.84 0.55
CA GLY A 80 -6.59 -8.59 -0.74
C GLY A 80 -7.88 -7.77 -0.57
N VAL A 81 -8.71 -8.09 0.42
CA VAL A 81 -9.90 -7.29 0.77
C VAL A 81 -9.49 -5.88 1.22
N LEU A 82 -8.47 -5.76 2.07
CA LEU A 82 -7.92 -4.47 2.50
C LEU A 82 -7.49 -3.61 1.29
N MET A 83 -6.79 -4.20 0.33
CA MET A 83 -6.39 -3.51 -0.90
C MET A 83 -7.59 -3.05 -1.73
N VAL A 84 -8.64 -3.88 -1.86
CA VAL A 84 -9.87 -3.47 -2.55
C VAL A 84 -10.50 -2.26 -1.85
N VAL A 85 -10.63 -2.29 -0.53
CA VAL A 85 -11.14 -1.16 0.25
C VAL A 85 -10.30 0.10 0.04
N PHE A 86 -8.98 -0.01 0.10
CA PHE A 86 -8.08 1.13 -0.13
C PHE A 86 -8.15 1.64 -1.57
N GLY A 87 -8.29 0.76 -2.55
CA GLY A 87 -8.51 1.15 -3.94
C GLY A 87 -9.79 1.97 -4.13
N LEU A 88 -10.86 1.67 -3.38
CA LEU A 88 -12.09 2.47 -3.38
C LEU A 88 -11.89 3.84 -2.71
N LEU A 89 -11.08 3.91 -1.64
CA LEU A 89 -10.80 5.15 -0.91
C LEU A 89 -9.87 6.12 -1.66
N VAL A 90 -9.17 5.69 -2.72
CA VAL A 90 -8.25 6.57 -3.49
C VAL A 90 -8.92 7.88 -3.91
N ARG A 91 -10.20 7.87 -4.25
CA ARG A 91 -10.93 9.08 -4.69
C ARG A 91 -11.08 10.11 -3.58
N GLU A 92 -11.16 9.66 -2.34
CA GLU A 92 -11.33 10.51 -1.15
C GLU A 92 -10.01 11.02 -0.58
N MET A 93 -8.88 10.50 -1.08
CA MET A 93 -7.56 10.85 -0.57
C MET A 93 -6.92 11.97 -1.39
N ARG A 94 -6.15 12.84 -0.70
CA ARG A 94 -5.30 13.86 -1.32
C ARG A 94 -3.87 13.69 -0.84
N LEU A 95 -3.00 13.27 -1.75
CA LEU A 95 -1.56 13.11 -1.50
C LEU A 95 -0.77 13.77 -2.63
N PRO A 96 0.43 14.29 -2.36
CA PRO A 96 1.36 14.70 -3.40
C PRO A 96 1.82 13.48 -4.21
N LYS A 97 2.35 13.69 -5.42
CA LYS A 97 2.78 12.61 -6.33
C LYS A 97 3.67 11.56 -5.67
N LEU A 98 4.67 12.01 -4.89
CA LEU A 98 5.57 11.11 -4.14
C LEU A 98 4.81 10.31 -3.08
N GLY A 99 3.84 10.95 -2.40
CA GLY A 99 2.97 10.30 -1.41
C GLY A 99 2.13 9.18 -2.03
N TRP A 100 1.60 9.38 -3.24
CA TRP A 100 0.86 8.35 -3.98
C TRP A 100 1.73 7.15 -4.34
N MET A 101 2.95 7.39 -4.82
CA MET A 101 3.89 6.32 -5.16
C MET A 101 4.33 5.55 -3.91
N ALA A 102 4.67 6.25 -2.83
CA ALA A 102 5.04 5.64 -1.56
C ALA A 102 3.89 4.82 -0.97
N TRP A 103 2.66 5.36 -0.97
CA TRP A 103 1.47 4.67 -0.51
C TRP A 103 1.24 3.36 -1.27
N PHE A 104 1.26 3.41 -2.60
CA PHE A 104 1.06 2.21 -3.41
C PHE A 104 2.16 1.18 -3.18
N ALA A 105 3.43 1.60 -3.19
CA ALA A 105 4.56 0.69 -2.99
C ALA A 105 4.53 0.02 -1.61
N THR A 106 4.30 0.80 -0.54
CA THR A 106 4.27 0.25 0.83
C THR A 106 3.07 -0.67 1.04
N LEU A 107 1.90 -0.34 0.48
CA LEU A 107 0.72 -1.19 0.52
C LEU A 107 0.97 -2.53 -0.18
N GLN A 108 1.51 -2.51 -1.42
CA GLN A 108 1.81 -3.74 -2.16
C GLN A 108 2.85 -4.60 -1.44
N LEU A 109 3.98 -3.99 -1.07
CA LEU A 109 5.06 -4.73 -0.40
C LEU A 109 4.59 -5.34 0.91
N GLY A 110 3.84 -4.59 1.73
CA GLY A 110 3.34 -5.08 3.01
C GLY A 110 2.36 -6.24 2.87
N THR A 111 1.33 -6.08 2.04
CA THR A 111 0.30 -7.09 1.88
C THR A 111 0.81 -8.39 1.27
N TRP A 112 1.68 -8.33 0.27
CA TRP A 112 2.27 -9.52 -0.34
C TRP A 112 3.27 -10.23 0.57
N THR A 113 4.10 -9.50 1.31
CA THR A 113 5.06 -10.10 2.24
C THR A 113 4.39 -10.77 3.43
N ASN A 114 3.21 -10.28 3.86
CA ASN A 114 2.46 -10.90 4.95
C ASN A 114 2.02 -12.33 4.59
N GLY A 115 1.31 -12.50 3.49
CA GLY A 115 0.93 -13.84 3.01
C GLY A 115 2.15 -14.70 2.65
N GLY A 116 3.18 -14.07 2.05
CA GLY A 116 4.45 -14.73 1.72
C GLY A 116 5.18 -15.28 2.95
N ALA A 117 5.12 -14.59 4.09
CA ALA A 117 5.69 -15.08 5.35
C ALA A 117 5.01 -16.38 5.82
N GLY A 118 3.67 -16.48 5.65
CA GLY A 118 2.93 -17.71 5.94
C GLY A 118 3.33 -18.88 5.04
N VAL A 119 3.46 -18.63 3.73
CA VAL A 119 3.95 -19.65 2.79
C VAL A 119 5.37 -20.09 3.15
N ALA A 120 6.27 -19.15 3.41
CA ALA A 120 7.65 -19.46 3.82
C ALA A 120 7.67 -20.30 5.10
N ALA A 121 6.90 -19.93 6.12
CA ALA A 121 6.77 -20.67 7.36
C ALA A 121 6.27 -22.11 7.13
N ALA A 122 5.30 -22.30 6.24
CA ALA A 122 4.75 -23.61 5.92
C ALA A 122 5.78 -24.55 5.31
N PHE A 123 6.51 -24.10 4.29
CA PHE A 123 7.51 -24.93 3.62
C PHE A 123 8.77 -25.14 4.43
N LEU A 124 9.20 -24.12 5.18
CA LEU A 124 10.37 -24.19 6.07
C LEU A 124 10.07 -24.97 7.37
N GLY A 125 8.82 -25.26 7.70
CA GLY A 125 8.46 -25.90 8.96
C GLY A 125 8.85 -25.09 10.21
N ALA A 126 8.99 -23.79 10.07
CA ALA A 126 9.50 -22.89 11.10
C ALA A 126 8.69 -21.59 11.15
N SER A 127 8.72 -20.89 12.27
CA SER A 127 7.97 -19.64 12.44
C SER A 127 8.83 -18.49 12.98
N SER A 128 8.18 -17.48 13.53
CA SER A 128 8.80 -16.30 14.13
C SER A 128 8.34 -16.10 15.57
N PRO A 129 9.16 -15.57 16.47
CA PRO A 129 8.76 -15.13 17.81
C PRO A 129 7.63 -14.06 17.77
N LEU A 130 7.43 -13.41 16.64
CA LEU A 130 6.36 -12.41 16.43
C LEU A 130 4.95 -13.04 16.37
N MET A 131 4.86 -14.37 16.40
CA MET A 131 3.60 -15.13 16.41
C MET A 131 3.43 -15.97 17.70
N PRO A 132 3.46 -15.37 18.89
CA PRO A 132 3.53 -16.12 20.15
C PRO A 132 2.33 -17.05 20.35
N THR A 133 1.12 -16.58 20.17
CA THR A 133 -0.11 -17.36 20.34
C THR A 133 -0.21 -18.53 19.36
N LEU A 134 0.22 -18.34 18.11
CA LEU A 134 0.23 -19.41 17.13
C LEU A 134 1.27 -20.48 17.46
N ASN A 135 2.46 -20.05 17.89
CA ASN A 135 3.56 -20.92 18.28
C ASN A 135 3.21 -21.77 19.49
N GLU A 136 2.51 -21.20 20.47
CA GLU A 136 2.08 -21.90 21.68
C GLU A 136 1.06 -23.00 21.36
N LYS A 137 0.04 -22.67 20.53
CA LYS A 137 -1.05 -23.61 20.21
C LYS A 137 -0.66 -24.64 19.16
N PHE A 138 0.22 -24.28 18.23
CA PHE A 138 0.59 -25.08 17.08
C PHE A 138 2.09 -24.94 16.80
N PRO A 139 2.96 -25.49 17.63
CA PRO A 139 4.39 -25.34 17.49
C PRO A 139 4.89 -25.88 16.15
N PRO A 140 5.71 -25.11 15.42
CA PRO A 140 6.30 -25.58 14.17
C PRO A 140 7.38 -26.60 14.44
N PRO A 141 7.57 -27.62 13.56
CA PRO A 141 8.47 -28.73 13.79
C PRO A 141 9.96 -28.34 13.84
N LEU A 142 10.37 -27.28 13.14
CA LEU A 142 11.76 -26.83 13.07
C LEU A 142 12.04 -25.56 13.89
N GLY A 143 11.13 -25.18 14.77
CA GLY A 143 11.33 -24.12 15.76
C GLY A 143 10.69 -22.78 15.42
N THR A 144 10.74 -21.88 16.38
CA THR A 144 9.98 -20.61 16.41
C THR A 144 10.85 -19.37 16.15
N ASN A 145 12.07 -19.51 15.64
CA ASN A 145 12.98 -18.38 15.42
C ASN A 145 13.70 -18.48 14.07
N HIS A 146 12.95 -18.41 12.98
CA HIS A 146 13.53 -18.42 11.65
C HIS A 146 13.74 -16.99 11.13
N PRO A 147 14.98 -16.59 10.75
CA PRO A 147 15.29 -15.19 10.41
C PRO A 147 14.52 -14.69 9.18
N LEU A 148 14.30 -15.52 8.15
CA LEU A 148 13.54 -15.14 6.97
C LEU A 148 12.08 -14.84 7.32
N VAL A 149 11.41 -15.70 8.11
CA VAL A 149 10.01 -15.50 8.50
C VAL A 149 9.88 -14.26 9.37
N SER A 150 10.80 -14.08 10.32
CA SER A 150 10.83 -12.89 11.19
C SER A 150 11.09 -11.61 10.38
N GLY A 151 12.01 -11.64 9.42
CA GLY A 151 12.32 -10.51 8.55
C GLY A 151 11.13 -10.11 7.68
N LEU A 152 10.43 -11.08 7.07
CA LEU A 152 9.24 -10.82 6.27
C LEU A 152 8.11 -10.19 7.10
N LEU A 153 7.87 -10.70 8.32
CA LEU A 153 6.83 -10.16 9.21
C LEU A 153 7.18 -8.75 9.72
N MET A 154 8.43 -8.49 10.07
CA MET A 154 8.87 -7.15 10.47
C MET A 154 8.74 -6.16 9.30
N PHE A 155 9.19 -6.56 8.11
CA PHE A 155 9.07 -5.74 6.90
C PHE A 155 7.61 -5.46 6.55
N CYS A 156 6.74 -6.48 6.60
CA CYS A 156 5.30 -6.33 6.47
C CYS A 156 4.76 -5.29 7.47
N GLY A 157 5.06 -5.43 8.75
CA GLY A 157 4.58 -4.54 9.79
C GLY A 157 4.93 -3.07 9.51
N VAL A 158 6.19 -2.79 9.17
CA VAL A 158 6.65 -1.43 8.86
C VAL A 158 5.96 -0.86 7.62
N THR A 159 5.87 -1.64 6.55
CA THR A 159 5.30 -1.16 5.28
C THR A 159 3.79 -0.98 5.35
N ILE A 160 3.04 -1.86 6.01
CA ILE A 160 1.60 -1.69 6.24
C ILE A 160 1.33 -0.47 7.12
N MET A 161 2.08 -0.27 8.20
CA MET A 161 1.94 0.93 9.03
C MET A 161 2.19 2.21 8.24
N ALA A 162 3.21 2.25 7.38
CA ALA A 162 3.45 3.38 6.50
C ALA A 162 2.28 3.64 5.54
N ALA A 163 1.72 2.58 4.92
CA ALA A 163 0.55 2.70 4.04
C ALA A 163 -0.69 3.24 4.79
N LEU A 164 -0.93 2.77 6.02
CA LEU A 164 -2.03 3.24 6.88
C LEU A 164 -1.87 4.71 7.24
N PHE A 165 -0.67 5.14 7.67
CA PHE A 165 -0.41 6.56 7.97
C PHE A 165 -0.59 7.46 6.75
N LEU A 166 -0.12 7.03 5.57
CA LEU A 166 -0.33 7.78 4.33
C LEU A 166 -1.82 7.85 3.96
N THR A 167 -2.57 6.76 4.14
CA THR A 167 -4.02 6.75 3.94
C THR A 167 -4.71 7.74 4.86
N LEU A 168 -4.40 7.71 6.15
CA LEU A 168 -4.96 8.62 7.15
C LEU A 168 -4.63 10.08 6.81
N ALA A 169 -3.37 10.37 6.49
CA ALA A 169 -2.94 11.71 6.08
C ALA A 169 -3.70 12.17 4.83
N GLY A 170 -3.84 11.32 3.80
CA GLY A 170 -4.57 11.63 2.58
C GLY A 170 -6.05 11.95 2.82
N LEU A 171 -6.70 11.21 3.71
CA LEU A 171 -8.11 11.45 4.08
C LEU A 171 -8.28 12.73 4.92
N LEU A 172 -7.38 13.02 5.84
CA LEU A 172 -7.43 14.25 6.65
C LEU A 172 -7.21 15.50 5.80
N CYS A 173 -6.35 15.44 4.78
CA CYS A 173 -6.14 16.53 3.85
C CYS A 173 -7.36 16.79 2.94
N SER A 174 -8.22 15.80 2.72
CA SER A 174 -9.43 15.93 1.88
C SER A 174 -10.50 16.83 2.50
N LYS A 175 -10.65 16.87 3.82
CA LYS A 175 -11.69 17.63 4.54
C LYS A 175 -11.51 19.16 4.56
N ARG A 176 -10.40 19.69 4.04
CA ARG A 176 -10.09 21.13 4.05
C ARG A 176 -10.63 21.94 2.87
N SER A 177 -11.32 21.33 1.92
CA SER A 177 -12.09 22.07 0.90
C SER A 177 -13.39 22.49 1.55
N GLY A 178 -13.54 23.79 1.85
CA GLY A 178 -14.69 24.37 2.53
C GLY A 178 -16.00 24.14 1.77
N PRO A 179 -17.17 24.50 2.39
CA PRO A 179 -18.47 24.34 1.76
C PRO A 179 -18.48 25.17 0.47
N GLU A 180 -18.79 24.52 -0.66
CA GLU A 180 -19.27 25.24 -1.84
C GLU A 180 -20.54 26.00 -1.39
N GLU A 181 -20.46 27.32 -1.39
CA GLU A 181 -21.64 28.17 -1.22
C GLU A 181 -22.60 27.83 -2.36
N ILE A 182 -23.74 27.28 -1.95
CA ILE A 182 -24.89 27.01 -2.81
C ILE A 182 -25.60 28.33 -3.10
#